data_7c66004afcc0f830195df97b01e2c962
#
_entry.id   7c66004afcc0f830195df97b01e2c962
#
_cell.length_a   1.000
_cell.length_b   1.000
_cell.length_c   1.000
_cell.angle_alpha   90.00
_cell.angle_beta   90.00
_cell.angle_gamma   90.00
#
_symmetry.space_group_name_H-M   'P 1'
#
loop_
_entity.id
_entity.type
_entity.pdbx_description
1 polymer ?
#
loop_
_entity_poly.entity_id
_entity_poly.type
_entity_poly.pdbx_seq_one_letter_code
_entity_poly.pdbx_strand_id
1 'polypeptide(L)'
;MSSRDEILARLRARPVPPVGLPTLDHERQTFDDLRAKFAEVLKAVGGEAVAVPDVAAVNVELAKLATYTAANKVVSLVPGAGEPNVDPAALDRPHDLEDVDYAILPGRFGVAENAAVWLDLRDVKHRVICVLAQHLAIVLPAAELVPTMHEAYARLTRPGSPEADFLVRPGYGLFLSGPSKTADIEQSLVIGAHGARSLTVFLVESLPSQG
;
A
#
# COMPACT_ATOMS: atom_id res chain seq x y z
N MET A 1 1.20 42.57 17.96
CA MET A 1 0.95 41.54 16.92
C MET A 1 1.72 40.31 17.30
N SER A 2 1.14 39.14 17.15
CA SER A 2 1.87 37.88 17.42
C SER A 2 2.85 37.60 16.29
N SER A 3 3.92 36.86 16.56
CA SER A 3 4.88 36.40 15.54
C SER A 3 4.16 35.69 14.37
N ARG A 4 3.06 35.00 14.62
CA ARG A 4 2.21 34.39 13.61
C ARG A 4 1.58 35.43 12.68
N ASP A 5 1.06 36.55 13.23
CA ASP A 5 0.40 37.60 12.45
C ASP A 5 1.38 38.29 11.53
N GLU A 6 2.60 38.51 12.01
CA GLU A 6 3.67 39.09 11.23
C GLU A 6 4.10 38.19 10.05
N ILE A 7 4.26 36.89 10.27
CA ILE A 7 4.59 35.92 9.21
C ILE A 7 3.48 35.89 8.16
N LEU A 8 2.23 35.81 8.59
CA LEU A 8 1.08 35.78 7.66
C LEU A 8 0.96 37.10 6.87
N ALA A 9 1.23 38.25 7.50
CA ALA A 9 1.24 39.53 6.81
C ALA A 9 2.34 39.59 5.73
N ARG A 10 3.54 39.11 6.02
CA ARG A 10 4.66 39.04 5.04
C ARG A 10 4.32 38.10 3.86
N LEU A 11 3.68 36.95 4.13
CA LEU A 11 3.27 36.02 3.06
C LEU A 11 2.19 36.66 2.15
N ARG A 12 1.21 37.35 2.73
CA ARG A 12 0.14 38.04 1.97
C ARG A 12 0.68 39.24 1.17
N ALA A 13 1.71 39.88 1.64
CA ALA A 13 2.36 41.00 0.93
C ALA A 13 3.18 40.56 -0.31
N ARG A 14 3.42 39.27 -0.49
CA ARG A 14 4.12 38.70 -1.64
C ARG A 14 3.24 37.68 -2.38
N PRO A 15 2.16 38.12 -3.04
CA PRO A 15 1.34 37.23 -3.81
C PRO A 15 2.15 36.61 -4.94
N VAL A 16 2.16 35.27 -4.99
CA VAL A 16 2.71 34.56 -6.15
C VAL A 16 1.67 34.67 -7.26
N PRO A 17 2.01 35.18 -8.45
CA PRO A 17 1.07 35.23 -9.55
C PRO A 17 0.58 33.81 -9.88
N PRO A 18 -0.71 33.63 -10.19
CA PRO A 18 -1.24 32.33 -10.58
C PRO A 18 -0.55 31.88 -11.86
N VAL A 19 0.11 30.73 -11.79
CA VAL A 19 0.67 30.05 -12.95
C VAL A 19 -0.34 29.01 -13.41
N GLY A 20 -0.68 28.99 -14.68
CA GLY A 20 -1.54 27.94 -15.26
C GLY A 20 -0.91 26.57 -15.04
N LEU A 21 -1.75 25.58 -14.77
CA LEU A 21 -1.28 24.18 -14.72
C LEU A 21 -0.75 23.79 -16.08
N PRO A 22 0.37 23.04 -16.17
CA PRO A 22 0.84 22.52 -17.44
C PRO A 22 -0.22 21.59 -18.07
N THR A 23 -0.36 21.66 -19.38
CA THR A 23 -1.14 20.68 -20.13
C THR A 23 -0.41 19.35 -20.08
N LEU A 24 -1.10 18.30 -19.62
CA LEU A 24 -0.57 16.94 -19.58
C LEU A 24 -1.01 16.17 -20.82
N ASP A 25 -0.65 16.68 -22.01
CA ASP A 25 -0.98 16.08 -23.31
C ASP A 25 0.00 14.94 -23.68
N HIS A 26 0.46 14.20 -22.69
CA HIS A 26 1.34 13.05 -22.91
C HIS A 26 0.48 11.83 -23.28
N GLU A 27 0.96 11.09 -24.27
CA GLU A 27 0.45 9.74 -24.52
C GLU A 27 0.54 8.94 -23.20
N ARG A 28 -0.62 8.51 -22.71
CA ARG A 28 -0.66 7.71 -21.50
C ARG A 28 -0.02 6.37 -21.79
N GLN A 29 0.91 5.98 -20.95
CA GLN A 29 1.52 4.67 -21.05
C GLN A 29 0.46 3.58 -20.87
N THR A 30 0.39 2.65 -21.82
CA THR A 30 -0.50 1.50 -21.82
C THR A 30 0.32 0.22 -21.78
N PHE A 31 -0.25 -0.84 -21.22
CA PHE A 31 0.39 -2.16 -21.18
C PHE A 31 -0.64 -3.19 -21.66
N ASP A 32 -0.20 -4.13 -22.50
CA ASP A 32 -1.05 -5.19 -23.02
C ASP A 32 -1.54 -6.13 -21.92
N ASP A 33 -0.69 -6.40 -20.92
CA ASP A 33 -0.99 -7.22 -19.77
C ASP A 33 -0.54 -6.52 -18.47
N LEU A 34 -1.53 -5.97 -17.74
CA LEU A 34 -1.28 -5.26 -16.48
C LEU A 34 -0.75 -6.19 -15.39
N ARG A 35 -1.17 -7.47 -15.37
CA ARG A 35 -0.73 -8.42 -14.35
C ARG A 35 0.72 -8.82 -14.57
N ALA A 36 1.08 -9.15 -15.81
CA ALA A 36 2.46 -9.45 -16.17
C ALA A 36 3.38 -8.25 -15.88
N LYS A 37 2.95 -7.04 -16.25
CA LYS A 37 3.71 -5.82 -15.98
C LYS A 37 3.86 -5.55 -14.49
N PHE A 38 2.79 -5.65 -13.71
CA PHE A 38 2.83 -5.51 -12.26
C PHE A 38 3.80 -6.49 -11.61
N ALA A 39 3.74 -7.78 -11.99
CA ALA A 39 4.61 -8.82 -11.46
C ALA A 39 6.09 -8.60 -11.82
N GLU A 40 6.37 -8.22 -13.07
CA GLU A 40 7.72 -7.84 -13.53
C GLU A 40 8.32 -6.73 -12.68
N VAL A 41 7.57 -5.63 -12.52
CA VAL A 41 8.04 -4.46 -11.77
C VAL A 41 8.17 -4.75 -10.29
N LEU A 42 7.20 -5.47 -9.69
CA LEU A 42 7.26 -5.86 -8.28
C LEU A 42 8.49 -6.70 -7.99
N LYS A 43 8.83 -7.63 -8.89
CA LYS A 43 10.07 -8.42 -8.80
C LYS A 43 11.31 -7.54 -8.90
N ALA A 44 11.33 -6.58 -9.81
CA ALA A 44 12.46 -5.64 -9.96
C ALA A 44 12.69 -4.80 -8.71
N VAL A 45 11.62 -4.46 -7.98
CA VAL A 45 11.73 -3.76 -6.68
C VAL A 45 11.86 -4.71 -5.49
N GLY A 46 12.07 -6.03 -5.72
CA GLY A 46 12.38 -7.02 -4.67
C GLY A 46 11.18 -7.59 -3.93
N GLY A 47 9.96 -7.38 -4.42
CA GLY A 47 8.76 -8.08 -3.99
C GLY A 47 8.44 -9.28 -4.88
N GLU A 48 7.35 -9.96 -4.58
CA GLU A 48 6.84 -11.11 -5.34
C GLU A 48 5.34 -10.97 -5.58
N ALA A 49 4.88 -11.28 -6.81
CA ALA A 49 3.47 -11.36 -7.14
C ALA A 49 3.08 -12.81 -7.42
N VAL A 50 2.00 -13.26 -6.78
CA VAL A 50 1.49 -14.63 -6.92
C VAL A 50 0.02 -14.55 -7.34
N ALA A 51 -0.30 -15.08 -8.52
CA ALA A 51 -1.68 -15.16 -9.00
C ALA A 51 -2.36 -16.38 -8.37
N VAL A 52 -3.54 -16.16 -7.80
CA VAL A 52 -4.33 -17.20 -7.12
C VAL A 52 -5.83 -17.05 -7.42
N PRO A 53 -6.59 -18.13 -7.48
CA PRO A 53 -8.00 -18.05 -7.80
C PRO A 53 -8.85 -17.39 -6.70
N ASP A 54 -8.54 -17.63 -5.44
CA ASP A 54 -9.33 -17.20 -4.30
C ASP A 54 -8.50 -17.08 -3.01
N VAL A 55 -9.15 -16.68 -1.91
CA VAL A 55 -8.51 -16.54 -0.59
C VAL A 55 -8.05 -17.91 -0.02
N ALA A 56 -8.71 -19.00 -0.34
CA ALA A 56 -8.29 -20.32 0.11
C ALA A 56 -6.93 -20.70 -0.51
N ALA A 57 -6.72 -20.36 -1.77
CA ALA A 57 -5.43 -20.55 -2.45
C ALA A 57 -4.34 -19.61 -1.89
N VAL A 58 -4.68 -18.43 -1.38
CA VAL A 58 -3.73 -17.58 -0.64
C VAL A 58 -3.13 -18.35 0.54
N ASN A 59 -3.96 -19.08 1.30
CA ASN A 59 -3.49 -19.86 2.45
C ASN A 59 -2.54 -20.99 2.04
N VAL A 60 -2.81 -21.63 0.89
CA VAL A 60 -1.92 -22.66 0.34
C VAL A 60 -0.55 -22.08 -0.02
N GLU A 61 -0.52 -20.89 -0.61
CA GLU A 61 0.75 -20.21 -0.96
C GLU A 61 1.47 -19.67 0.28
N LEU A 62 0.74 -19.09 1.25
CA LEU A 62 1.33 -18.66 2.53
C LEU A 62 2.06 -19.80 3.25
N ALA A 63 1.47 -21.00 3.27
CA ALA A 63 2.07 -22.18 3.89
C ALA A 63 3.39 -22.63 3.26
N LYS A 64 3.72 -22.17 2.03
CA LYS A 64 4.99 -22.43 1.36
C LYS A 64 6.07 -21.39 1.70
N LEU A 65 5.68 -20.24 2.22
CA LEU A 65 6.61 -19.16 2.55
C LEU A 65 7.29 -19.44 3.91
N ALA A 66 8.59 -19.62 3.89
CA ALA A 66 9.38 -19.84 5.11
C ALA A 66 9.22 -18.68 6.12
N THR A 67 9.06 -17.45 5.64
CA THR A 67 8.84 -16.26 6.46
C THR A 67 7.48 -16.28 7.18
N TYR A 68 6.47 -16.90 6.57
CA TYR A 68 5.15 -17.06 7.18
C TYR A 68 5.12 -18.24 8.15
N THR A 69 5.67 -19.39 7.75
CA THR A 69 5.66 -20.62 8.59
C THR A 69 6.54 -20.50 9.83
N ALA A 70 7.53 -19.62 9.82
CA ALA A 70 8.38 -19.32 10.98
C ALA A 70 7.82 -18.16 11.85
N ALA A 71 6.73 -17.50 11.44
CA ALA A 71 6.17 -16.38 12.16
C ALA A 71 5.49 -16.82 13.45
N ASN A 72 5.82 -16.16 14.57
CA ASN A 72 5.19 -16.39 15.87
C ASN A 72 3.97 -15.46 16.07
N LYS A 73 4.06 -14.22 15.54
CA LYS A 73 2.99 -13.22 15.65
C LYS A 73 2.51 -12.84 14.26
N VAL A 74 1.26 -13.19 13.97
CA VAL A 74 0.60 -12.97 12.69
C VAL A 74 -0.62 -12.08 12.89
N VAL A 75 -0.69 -11.01 12.11
CA VAL A 75 -1.86 -10.14 11.96
C VAL A 75 -2.47 -10.37 10.59
N SER A 76 -3.78 -10.50 10.50
CA SER A 76 -4.50 -10.46 9.23
C SER A 76 -5.67 -9.48 9.31
N LEU A 77 -5.73 -8.58 8.34
CA LEU A 77 -6.86 -7.67 8.12
C LEU A 77 -7.73 -8.14 6.94
N VAL A 78 -7.43 -9.33 6.40
CA VAL A 78 -8.18 -9.94 5.30
C VAL A 78 -8.94 -11.15 5.83
N PRO A 79 -10.29 -11.13 5.82
CA PRO A 79 -11.09 -12.25 6.31
C PRO A 79 -10.74 -13.56 5.59
N GLY A 80 -10.44 -14.60 6.37
CA GLY A 80 -10.12 -15.93 5.86
C GLY A 80 -8.71 -16.11 5.30
N ALA A 81 -7.87 -15.07 5.28
CA ALA A 81 -6.48 -15.17 4.86
C ALA A 81 -5.55 -15.31 6.07
N GLY A 82 -4.72 -16.35 6.06
CA GLY A 82 -3.77 -16.68 7.11
C GLY A 82 -4.42 -17.21 8.39
N GLU A 83 -3.59 -17.44 9.40
CA GLU A 83 -3.98 -17.86 10.75
C GLU A 83 -3.52 -16.79 11.75
N PRO A 84 -4.25 -15.66 11.87
CA PRO A 84 -3.87 -14.59 12.76
C PRO A 84 -4.03 -14.99 14.22
N ASN A 85 -3.04 -14.62 15.04
CA ASN A 85 -3.04 -14.80 16.49
C ASN A 85 -2.90 -13.49 17.26
N VAL A 86 -2.82 -12.35 16.56
CA VAL A 86 -2.82 -11.00 17.12
C VAL A 86 -3.95 -10.20 16.49
N ASP A 87 -4.86 -9.69 17.32
CA ASP A 87 -5.88 -8.73 16.90
C ASP A 87 -5.38 -7.30 17.15
N PRO A 88 -5.02 -6.54 16.11
CA PRO A 88 -4.54 -5.17 16.28
C PRO A 88 -5.60 -4.22 16.85
N ALA A 89 -6.89 -4.54 16.71
CA ALA A 89 -7.95 -3.71 17.29
C ALA A 89 -8.04 -3.82 18.81
N ALA A 90 -7.62 -4.95 19.38
CA ALA A 90 -7.59 -5.18 20.83
C ALA A 90 -6.38 -4.54 21.54
N LEU A 91 -5.36 -4.11 20.81
CA LEU A 91 -4.16 -3.49 21.39
C LEU A 91 -4.40 -2.03 21.71
N ASP A 92 -3.79 -1.55 22.82
CA ASP A 92 -3.97 -0.17 23.25
C ASP A 92 -3.00 0.79 22.56
N ARG A 93 -1.75 0.38 22.33
CA ARG A 93 -0.69 1.23 21.80
C ARG A 93 -0.14 0.69 20.48
N PRO A 94 0.24 1.58 19.54
CA PRO A 94 0.89 1.17 18.29
C PRO A 94 2.16 0.35 18.48
N HIS A 95 2.92 0.62 19.55
CA HIS A 95 4.18 -0.09 19.90
C HIS A 95 3.95 -1.57 20.26
N ASP A 96 2.74 -1.93 20.66
CA ASP A 96 2.41 -3.33 20.98
C ASP A 96 2.42 -4.23 19.72
N LEU A 97 2.63 -3.61 18.52
CA LEU A 97 2.83 -4.29 17.24
C LEU A 97 4.30 -4.40 16.80
N GLU A 98 5.27 -3.94 17.62
CA GLU A 98 6.68 -3.87 17.22
C GLU A 98 7.33 -5.23 16.92
N ASP A 99 6.77 -6.31 17.49
CA ASP A 99 7.25 -7.67 17.35
C ASP A 99 6.35 -8.56 16.46
N VAL A 100 5.51 -7.93 15.63
CA VAL A 100 4.72 -8.66 14.62
C VAL A 100 5.66 -9.15 13.51
N ASP A 101 5.71 -10.48 13.34
CA ASP A 101 6.54 -11.11 12.31
C ASP A 101 5.91 -10.97 10.91
N TYR A 102 4.60 -11.17 10.82
CA TYR A 102 3.91 -11.21 9.53
C TYR A 102 2.57 -10.48 9.57
N ALA A 103 2.31 -9.63 8.58
CA ALA A 103 1.00 -8.99 8.43
C ALA A 103 0.42 -9.23 7.03
N ILE A 104 -0.90 -9.52 6.99
CA ILE A 104 -1.68 -9.74 5.77
C ILE A 104 -2.68 -8.59 5.66
N LEU A 105 -2.53 -7.77 4.62
CA LEU A 105 -3.27 -6.52 4.44
C LEU A 105 -4.14 -6.56 3.18
N PRO A 106 -5.32 -5.93 3.19
CA PRO A 106 -6.14 -5.78 1.99
C PRO A 106 -5.60 -4.65 1.09
N GLY A 107 -5.28 -4.96 -0.16
CA GLY A 107 -5.04 -3.99 -1.21
C GLY A 107 -6.35 -3.58 -1.88
N ARG A 108 -6.55 -2.31 -2.16
CA ARG A 108 -7.75 -1.81 -2.85
C ARG A 108 -7.57 -1.86 -4.36
N PHE A 109 -6.46 -1.38 -4.85
CA PHE A 109 -6.06 -1.47 -6.25
C PHE A 109 -4.54 -1.39 -6.39
N GLY A 110 -4.02 -1.84 -7.53
CA GLY A 110 -2.58 -1.82 -7.83
C GLY A 110 -2.27 -1.04 -9.09
N VAL A 111 -1.03 -0.56 -9.20
CA VAL A 111 -0.53 0.23 -10.33
C VAL A 111 0.57 -0.53 -11.05
N ALA A 112 0.37 -0.84 -12.34
CA ALA A 112 1.28 -1.71 -13.08
C ALA A 112 2.64 -1.05 -13.37
N GLU A 113 2.69 0.26 -13.61
CA GLU A 113 3.94 0.95 -13.98
C GLU A 113 5.03 0.91 -12.92
N ASN A 114 4.64 0.88 -11.64
CA ASN A 114 5.57 0.96 -10.50
C ASN A 114 5.32 -0.09 -9.40
N ALA A 115 4.39 -1.03 -9.65
CA ALA A 115 3.96 -2.07 -8.72
C ALA A 115 3.48 -1.54 -7.34
N ALA A 116 3.00 -0.29 -7.28
CA ALA A 116 2.44 0.26 -6.07
C ALA A 116 1.04 -0.31 -5.81
N VAL A 117 0.76 -0.66 -4.57
CA VAL A 117 -0.58 -1.05 -4.12
C VAL A 117 -1.14 0.02 -3.21
N TRP A 118 -2.37 0.46 -3.49
CA TRP A 118 -3.10 1.38 -2.63
C TRP A 118 -3.69 0.65 -1.44
N LEU A 119 -3.29 1.07 -0.25
CA LEU A 119 -3.81 0.61 1.03
C LEU A 119 -4.68 1.72 1.64
N ASP A 120 -5.96 1.46 1.81
CA ASP A 120 -6.86 2.32 2.56
C ASP A 120 -6.87 1.90 4.02
N LEU A 121 -6.27 2.72 4.87
CA LEU A 121 -6.09 2.44 6.29
C LEU A 121 -6.96 3.33 7.19
N ARG A 122 -8.05 3.92 6.65
CA ARG A 122 -8.94 4.82 7.41
C ARG A 122 -9.50 4.16 8.66
N ASP A 123 -9.93 2.92 8.53
CA ASP A 123 -10.60 2.17 9.60
C ASP A 123 -9.64 1.27 10.38
N VAL A 124 -8.34 1.35 10.11
CA VAL A 124 -7.31 0.59 10.82
C VAL A 124 -6.85 1.37 12.06
N LYS A 125 -7.08 0.82 13.26
CA LYS A 125 -6.74 1.46 14.54
C LYS A 125 -5.25 1.80 14.63
N HIS A 126 -4.39 0.85 14.29
CA HIS A 126 -2.94 0.99 14.32
C HIS A 126 -2.36 0.90 12.91
N ARG A 127 -2.41 1.99 12.16
CA ARG A 127 -1.95 2.09 10.75
C ARG A 127 -0.49 1.74 10.56
N VAL A 128 0.30 1.84 11.63
CA VAL A 128 1.72 1.54 11.65
C VAL A 128 2.02 0.06 11.34
N ILE A 129 1.03 -0.84 11.39
CA ILE A 129 1.19 -2.25 11.04
C ILE A 129 1.80 -2.48 9.65
N CYS A 130 1.51 -1.60 8.69
CA CYS A 130 2.04 -1.68 7.33
C CYS A 130 3.57 -1.41 7.24
N VAL A 131 4.19 -0.90 8.31
CA VAL A 131 5.62 -0.61 8.35
C VAL A 131 6.34 -1.29 9.53
N LEU A 132 5.64 -1.72 10.58
CA LEU A 132 6.24 -2.40 11.71
C LEU A 132 6.44 -3.90 11.48
N ALA A 133 5.52 -4.57 10.79
CA ALA A 133 5.63 -5.99 10.52
C ALA A 133 6.91 -6.32 9.75
N GLN A 134 7.60 -7.41 10.15
CA GLN A 134 8.84 -7.84 9.51
C GLN A 134 8.62 -8.29 8.06
N HIS A 135 7.46 -8.91 7.79
CA HIS A 135 7.08 -9.41 6.47
C HIS A 135 5.64 -9.03 6.16
N LEU A 136 5.37 -8.68 4.91
CA LEU A 136 4.04 -8.30 4.46
C LEU A 136 3.53 -9.21 3.35
N ALA A 137 2.24 -9.54 3.44
CA ALA A 137 1.44 -9.99 2.31
C ALA A 137 0.34 -8.97 2.03
N ILE A 138 0.05 -8.71 0.77
CA ILE A 138 -1.09 -7.92 0.36
C ILE A 138 -1.99 -8.79 -0.52
N VAL A 139 -3.26 -8.87 -0.16
CA VAL A 139 -4.29 -9.54 -0.96
C VAL A 139 -4.98 -8.49 -1.81
N LEU A 140 -4.81 -8.59 -3.13
CA LEU A 140 -5.24 -7.60 -4.11
C LEU A 140 -6.15 -8.26 -5.15
N PRO A 141 -7.36 -7.75 -5.41
CA PRO A 141 -8.17 -8.24 -6.53
C PRO A 141 -7.44 -8.02 -7.85
N ALA A 142 -7.25 -9.08 -8.63
CA ALA A 142 -6.49 -9.01 -9.89
C ALA A 142 -7.15 -8.12 -10.95
N ALA A 143 -8.47 -7.93 -10.86
CA ALA A 143 -9.23 -7.03 -11.73
C ALA A 143 -9.02 -5.54 -11.38
N GLU A 144 -8.45 -5.22 -10.23
CA GLU A 144 -8.28 -3.87 -9.69
C GLU A 144 -6.87 -3.29 -10.01
N LEU A 145 -6.26 -3.73 -11.12
CA LEU A 145 -5.02 -3.15 -11.60
C LEU A 145 -5.30 -1.99 -12.55
N VAL A 146 -4.60 -0.88 -12.36
CA VAL A 146 -4.60 0.27 -13.26
C VAL A 146 -3.22 0.44 -13.91
N PRO A 147 -3.13 0.99 -15.14
CA PRO A 147 -1.86 1.10 -15.85
C PRO A 147 -0.85 2.00 -15.13
N THR A 148 -1.25 3.22 -14.77
CA THR A 148 -0.32 4.27 -14.33
C THR A 148 -0.80 4.98 -13.06
N MET A 149 0.07 5.75 -12.44
CA MET A 149 -0.29 6.60 -11.29
C MET A 149 -1.31 7.68 -11.66
N HIS A 150 -1.39 8.10 -12.94
CA HIS A 150 -2.42 9.03 -13.38
C HIS A 150 -3.83 8.45 -13.22
N GLU A 151 -4.03 7.19 -13.66
CA GLU A 151 -5.30 6.49 -13.45
C GLU A 151 -5.57 6.23 -11.96
N ALA A 152 -4.52 5.92 -11.19
CA ALA A 152 -4.63 5.75 -9.75
C ALA A 152 -5.16 7.02 -9.06
N TYR A 153 -4.57 8.18 -9.34
CA TYR A 153 -5.05 9.45 -8.80
C TYR A 153 -6.42 9.84 -9.36
N ALA A 154 -6.69 9.58 -10.63
CA ALA A 154 -8.02 9.79 -11.20
C ALA A 154 -9.08 8.95 -10.48
N ARG A 155 -8.75 7.71 -10.09
CA ARG A 155 -9.62 6.84 -9.30
C ARG A 155 -9.90 7.42 -7.91
N LEU A 156 -8.89 7.97 -7.24
CA LEU A 156 -9.04 8.59 -5.91
C LEU A 156 -9.83 9.91 -5.94
N THR A 157 -9.90 10.59 -7.08
CA THR A 157 -10.49 11.92 -7.22
C THR A 157 -11.81 11.93 -8.00
N ARG A 158 -12.12 10.88 -8.77
CA ARG A 158 -13.32 10.84 -9.62
C ARG A 158 -14.58 10.69 -8.77
N PRO A 159 -15.54 11.62 -8.88
CA PRO A 159 -16.82 11.48 -8.21
C PRO A 159 -17.50 10.15 -8.56
N GLY A 160 -17.98 9.42 -7.55
CA GLY A 160 -18.65 8.13 -7.72
C GLY A 160 -17.73 6.91 -7.83
N SER A 161 -16.40 7.08 -7.80
CA SER A 161 -15.51 5.92 -7.62
C SER A 161 -15.58 5.41 -6.18
N PRO A 162 -15.31 4.11 -5.94
CA PRO A 162 -15.30 3.55 -4.57
C PRO A 162 -14.34 4.26 -3.62
N GLU A 163 -13.29 4.87 -4.15
CA GLU A 163 -12.25 5.58 -3.41
C GLU A 163 -12.44 7.10 -3.37
N ALA A 164 -13.45 7.67 -4.06
CA ALA A 164 -13.66 9.13 -4.14
C ALA A 164 -13.83 9.80 -2.77
N ASP A 165 -14.43 9.11 -1.83
CA ASP A 165 -14.61 9.57 -0.45
C ASP A 165 -13.29 9.74 0.31
N PHE A 166 -12.19 9.17 -0.20
CA PHE A 166 -10.90 9.21 0.49
C PHE A 166 -10.36 10.63 0.67
N LEU A 167 -10.55 11.49 -0.34
CA LEU A 167 -10.10 12.89 -0.27
C LEU A 167 -11.09 13.80 0.48
N VAL A 168 -12.33 13.37 0.65
CA VAL A 168 -13.40 14.17 1.29
C VAL A 168 -13.49 13.90 2.78
N ARG A 169 -13.25 12.66 3.22
CA ARG A 169 -13.25 12.27 4.62
C ARG A 169 -11.84 12.30 5.20
N PRO A 170 -11.67 12.72 6.47
CA PRO A 170 -10.40 12.54 7.15
C PRO A 170 -9.98 11.07 7.10
N GLY A 171 -8.83 10.79 6.52
CA GLY A 171 -8.38 9.42 6.33
C GLY A 171 -6.87 9.32 6.18
N TYR A 172 -6.40 8.09 6.11
CA TYR A 172 -5.00 7.77 5.83
C TYR A 172 -4.94 6.61 4.87
N GLY A 173 -4.21 6.78 3.81
CA GLY A 173 -3.87 5.73 2.87
C GLY A 173 -2.48 5.94 2.34
N LEU A 174 -1.90 4.88 1.81
CA LEU A 174 -0.56 4.96 1.23
C LEU A 174 -0.45 4.05 0.01
N PHE A 175 0.44 4.42 -0.90
CA PHE A 175 0.94 3.54 -1.93
C PHE A 175 2.18 2.82 -1.42
N LEU A 176 2.17 1.48 -1.48
CA LEU A 176 3.28 0.65 -1.06
C LEU A 176 3.78 -0.16 -2.27
N SER A 177 5.07 -0.05 -2.59
CA SER A 177 5.72 -0.74 -3.70
C SER A 177 6.98 -1.44 -3.24
N GLY A 178 6.93 -2.76 -3.17
CA GLY A 178 8.06 -3.59 -2.73
C GLY A 178 8.37 -3.52 -1.23
N PRO A 179 9.39 -4.24 -0.77
CA PRO A 179 9.90 -4.18 0.60
C PRO A 179 10.61 -2.85 0.88
N SER A 180 10.79 -2.53 2.16
CA SER A 180 11.51 -1.33 2.59
C SER A 180 12.94 -1.34 2.10
N LYS A 181 13.38 -0.23 1.51
CA LYS A 181 14.74 -0.04 1.01
C LYS A 181 15.26 1.33 1.38
N THR A 182 16.49 1.39 1.86
CA THR A 182 17.24 2.64 2.03
C THR A 182 18.66 2.48 1.48
N ALA A 183 19.17 3.52 0.86
CA ALA A 183 20.54 3.55 0.32
C ALA A 183 21.36 4.70 0.90
N ASP A 184 20.78 5.54 1.76
CA ASP A 184 21.41 6.77 2.27
C ASP A 184 22.45 6.50 3.35
N ILE A 185 22.46 5.30 3.92
CA ILE A 185 23.43 4.89 4.93
C ILE A 185 24.56 4.14 4.26
N GLU A 186 25.79 4.69 4.34
CA GLU A 186 27.03 4.09 3.81
C GLU A 186 27.01 3.78 2.31
N GLN A 187 26.09 4.39 1.52
CA GLN A 187 25.92 4.14 0.09
C GLN A 187 25.66 2.66 -0.27
N SER A 188 25.18 1.87 0.69
CA SER A 188 24.82 0.48 0.50
C SER A 188 23.31 0.30 0.63
N LEU A 189 22.72 -0.58 -0.21
CA LEU A 189 21.30 -0.87 -0.16
C LEU A 189 21.00 -1.74 1.08
N VAL A 190 20.23 -1.18 2.02
CA VAL A 190 19.73 -1.89 3.20
C VAL A 190 18.24 -2.19 3.01
N ILE A 191 17.86 -3.45 3.16
CA ILE A 191 16.46 -3.91 3.08
C ILE A 191 15.90 -4.07 4.49
N GLY A 192 14.70 -3.53 4.74
CA GLY A 192 13.98 -3.71 6.00
C GLY A 192 14.46 -2.85 7.17
N ALA A 193 15.23 -1.77 6.92
CA ALA A 193 15.68 -0.88 7.99
C ALA A 193 14.54 -0.03 8.59
N HIS A 194 13.56 0.37 7.76
CA HIS A 194 12.46 1.25 8.15
C HIS A 194 11.09 0.69 7.72
N GLY A 195 10.96 -0.63 7.61
CA GLY A 195 9.73 -1.30 7.18
C GLY A 195 9.96 -2.77 6.86
N ALA A 196 9.00 -3.39 6.19
CA ALA A 196 9.03 -4.82 5.92
C ALA A 196 10.25 -5.25 5.07
N ARG A 197 10.83 -6.39 5.45
CA ARG A 197 11.95 -7.05 4.75
C ARG A 197 11.53 -7.76 3.48
N SER A 198 10.27 -8.17 3.40
CA SER A 198 9.72 -8.80 2.20
C SER A 198 8.28 -8.36 1.98
N LEU A 199 7.87 -8.37 0.71
CA LEU A 199 6.49 -8.13 0.30
C LEU A 199 6.08 -9.18 -0.72
N THR A 200 4.99 -9.89 -0.43
CA THR A 200 4.29 -10.75 -1.39
C THR A 200 2.92 -10.14 -1.70
N VAL A 201 2.58 -9.98 -2.97
CA VAL A 201 1.24 -9.54 -3.39
C VAL A 201 0.52 -10.71 -4.02
N PHE A 202 -0.57 -11.14 -3.41
CA PHE A 202 -1.47 -12.15 -3.96
C PHE A 202 -2.50 -11.48 -4.86
N LEU A 203 -2.41 -11.72 -6.17
CA LEU A 203 -3.38 -11.28 -7.16
C LEU A 203 -4.53 -12.29 -7.19
N VAL A 204 -5.67 -11.95 -6.58
CA VAL A 204 -6.81 -12.85 -6.39
C VAL A 204 -7.86 -12.61 -7.45
N GLU A 205 -8.32 -13.68 -8.14
CA GLU A 205 -9.34 -13.57 -9.18
C GLU A 205 -10.73 -13.28 -8.59
N SER A 206 -11.07 -13.90 -7.47
CA SER A 206 -12.34 -13.69 -6.77
C SER A 206 -12.14 -13.49 -5.28
N LEU A 207 -12.62 -12.36 -4.77
CA LEU A 207 -12.76 -12.14 -3.33
C LEU A 207 -14.20 -12.46 -2.93
N PRO A 208 -14.42 -13.00 -1.72
CA PRO A 208 -15.77 -13.11 -1.19
C PRO A 208 -16.41 -11.72 -1.15
N SER A 209 -17.64 -11.60 -1.63
CA SER A 209 -18.41 -10.37 -1.58
C SER A 209 -18.47 -9.89 -0.13
N GLN A 210 -17.99 -8.67 0.11
CA GLN A 210 -18.19 -8.01 1.40
C GLN A 210 -19.68 -7.69 1.50
N GLY A 211 -20.39 -8.45 2.34
CA GLY A 211 -21.80 -8.23 2.66
C GLY A 211 -22.01 -6.99 3.51
#